data_1dcef925a53d14d6ab6756545aa8e76a
#
_entry.id   1dcef925a53d14d6ab6756545aa8e76a
#
_cell.length_a   1.000
_cell.length_b   1.000
_cell.length_c   1.000
_cell.angle_alpha   90.00
_cell.angle_beta   90.00
_cell.angle_gamma   90.00
#
_symmetry.space_group_name_H-M   'P 1'
#
loop_
_entity.id
_entity.type
_entity.pdbx_description
1 polymer ?
#
loop_
_entity_poly.entity_id
_entity_poly.type
_entity_poly.pdbx_seq_one_letter_code
_entity_poly.pdbx_strand_id
1 'polypeptide(L)'
;MKPRFIAGPPGTGKTHDFILGLYKKLLKEDYAPEKIVILSHTNVAANQIKEAVLKLPEMQGRGFTLKSMKKTISTIHSYCKGRLLPKEKFDLDDHKNLIIQEKYFKLDPQTDIERKHKFYRYISDARGHGKTLEEYWKICNKDSYKPYTVELIKNLYQIYTDYKKHKDNNKCDYADMVEDFLHPDVKDPDIDALVIDECQDSNVPQTLAIEKMSKNVKEGHYYLVGDADQTLFEYSGSDADKYHKLAANPYDELKEGKRCSEAINKHCRKAIEPIWDHYGSHRVWTPAKYSERHNKGSVGEIIKGNGYYLPNLEQSGNLDILLDKIKNTTETFLFTYRGTPSDIRCRNFFIKHG
;
A
#
# COMPACT_ATOMS: atom_id res chain seq x y z
N MET A 1 -18.56 2.85 -14.18
CA MET A 1 -17.97 4.08 -14.79
C MET A 1 -16.52 3.81 -15.19
N LYS A 2 -16.02 4.42 -16.29
CA LYS A 2 -14.62 4.26 -16.70
C LYS A 2 -13.73 5.21 -15.87
N PRO A 3 -12.66 4.72 -15.22
CA PRO A 3 -11.76 5.57 -14.44
C PRO A 3 -10.90 6.44 -15.37
N ARG A 4 -10.51 7.60 -14.85
CA ARG A 4 -9.44 8.45 -15.40
C ARG A 4 -8.14 8.06 -14.71
N PHE A 5 -7.25 7.36 -15.40
CA PHE A 5 -5.97 6.98 -14.86
C PHE A 5 -4.96 8.12 -15.00
N ILE A 6 -4.35 8.51 -13.88
CA ILE A 6 -3.30 9.53 -13.81
C ILE A 6 -1.99 8.81 -13.54
N ALA A 7 -1.17 8.75 -14.56
CA ALA A 7 0.15 8.13 -14.46
C ALA A 7 1.16 9.13 -13.91
N GLY A 8 1.96 8.71 -12.92
CA GLY A 8 3.00 9.58 -12.37
C GLY A 8 4.16 8.78 -11.79
N PRO A 9 5.34 8.81 -12.42
CA PRO A 9 6.56 8.27 -11.86
C PRO A 9 6.89 8.81 -10.45
N PRO A 10 7.88 8.22 -9.74
CA PRO A 10 8.22 8.66 -8.40
C PRO A 10 8.56 10.15 -8.32
N GLY A 11 7.95 10.83 -7.35
CA GLY A 11 8.26 12.25 -7.07
C GLY A 11 7.73 13.26 -8.07
N THR A 12 6.76 12.91 -8.92
CA THR A 12 6.16 13.83 -9.91
C THR A 12 4.99 14.65 -9.36
N GLY A 13 4.68 14.54 -8.06
CA GLY A 13 3.66 15.37 -7.42
C GLY A 13 2.26 14.77 -7.46
N LYS A 14 2.09 13.45 -7.65
CA LYS A 14 0.79 12.76 -7.64
C LYS A 14 -0.13 13.26 -6.52
N THR A 15 0.32 13.17 -5.29
CA THR A 15 -0.49 13.53 -4.12
C THR A 15 -0.59 15.04 -3.94
N HIS A 16 0.54 15.76 -3.98
CA HIS A 16 0.57 17.18 -3.62
C HIS A 16 0.02 18.08 -4.72
N ASP A 17 0.38 17.85 -5.98
CA ASP A 17 -0.03 18.76 -7.05
C ASP A 17 -1.33 18.32 -7.71
N PHE A 18 -1.44 17.02 -8.04
CA PHE A 18 -2.63 16.54 -8.71
C PHE A 18 -3.81 16.39 -7.75
N ILE A 19 -3.68 15.57 -6.68
CA ILE A 19 -4.83 15.29 -5.79
C ILE A 19 -5.31 16.56 -5.07
N LEU A 20 -4.40 17.36 -4.50
CA LEU A 20 -4.79 18.62 -3.84
C LEU A 20 -5.30 19.66 -4.82
N GLY A 21 -4.68 19.75 -6.02
CA GLY A 21 -5.16 20.65 -7.10
C GLY A 21 -6.56 20.29 -7.57
N LEU A 22 -6.83 18.97 -7.75
CA LEU A 22 -8.16 18.46 -8.08
C LEU A 22 -9.18 18.76 -6.96
N TYR A 23 -8.83 18.50 -5.71
CA TYR A 23 -9.70 18.76 -4.57
C TYR A 23 -10.09 20.25 -4.50
N LYS A 24 -9.09 21.13 -4.63
CA LYS A 24 -9.30 22.57 -4.68
C LYS A 24 -10.21 22.99 -5.84
N LYS A 25 -10.01 22.40 -7.03
CA LYS A 25 -10.86 22.65 -8.20
C LYS A 25 -12.30 22.26 -7.92
N LEU A 26 -12.55 21.06 -7.38
CA LEU A 26 -13.88 20.57 -7.05
C LEU A 26 -14.59 21.48 -6.03
N LEU A 27 -13.87 21.99 -5.02
CA LEU A 27 -14.44 22.95 -4.07
C LEU A 27 -14.84 24.28 -4.73
N LYS A 28 -14.12 24.74 -5.75
CA LYS A 28 -14.47 25.95 -6.52
C LYS A 28 -15.66 25.72 -7.46
N GLU A 29 -15.92 24.47 -7.82
CA GLU A 29 -17.08 24.03 -8.59
C GLU A 29 -18.26 23.64 -7.68
N ASP A 30 -18.25 24.10 -6.42
CA ASP A 30 -19.31 23.90 -5.41
C ASP A 30 -19.60 22.45 -5.03
N TYR A 31 -18.63 21.54 -5.22
CA TYR A 31 -18.76 20.19 -4.66
C TYR A 31 -18.64 20.20 -3.14
N ALA A 32 -19.53 19.48 -2.48
CA ALA A 32 -19.53 19.35 -1.03
C ALA A 32 -18.31 18.50 -0.58
N PRO A 33 -17.49 18.96 0.38
CA PRO A 33 -16.33 18.19 0.88
C PRO A 33 -16.69 16.79 1.37
N GLU A 34 -17.90 16.58 1.86
CA GLU A 34 -18.42 15.29 2.32
C GLU A 34 -18.67 14.30 1.20
N LYS A 35 -18.77 14.78 -0.03
CA LYS A 35 -18.99 13.98 -1.23
C LYS A 35 -17.75 13.75 -2.09
N ILE A 36 -16.61 14.33 -1.70
CA ILE A 36 -15.32 14.12 -2.36
C ILE A 36 -14.53 13.09 -1.55
N VAL A 37 -14.39 11.89 -2.05
CA VAL A 37 -13.70 10.80 -1.36
C VAL A 37 -12.30 10.59 -1.95
N ILE A 38 -11.28 10.58 -1.07
CA ILE A 38 -9.90 10.26 -1.41
C ILE A 38 -9.45 9.10 -0.54
N LEU A 39 -9.03 8.01 -1.17
CA LEU A 39 -8.55 6.82 -0.49
C LEU A 39 -7.10 6.53 -0.81
N SER A 40 -6.35 6.07 0.18
CA SER A 40 -4.96 5.67 0.04
C SER A 40 -4.73 4.31 0.72
N HIS A 41 -3.57 3.70 0.51
CA HIS A 41 -3.24 2.40 1.11
C HIS A 41 -2.74 2.52 2.55
N THR A 42 -2.18 3.67 2.96
CA THR A 42 -1.59 3.85 4.28
C THR A 42 -2.26 4.98 5.09
N ASN A 43 -2.30 4.81 6.41
CA ASN A 43 -2.78 5.87 7.30
C ASN A 43 -1.89 7.12 7.24
N VAL A 44 -0.60 6.96 7.01
CA VAL A 44 0.35 8.07 6.90
C VAL A 44 0.00 8.94 5.70
N ALA A 45 -0.15 8.34 4.51
CA ALA A 45 -0.53 9.07 3.31
C ALA A 45 -1.92 9.72 3.44
N ALA A 46 -2.91 8.99 3.94
CA ALA A 46 -4.24 9.55 4.17
C ALA A 46 -4.23 10.72 5.17
N ASN A 47 -3.40 10.68 6.22
CA ASN A 47 -3.26 11.78 7.18
C ASN A 47 -2.59 13.00 6.54
N GLN A 48 -1.54 12.80 5.77
CA GLN A 48 -0.86 13.88 5.03
C GLN A 48 -1.83 14.60 4.07
N ILE A 49 -2.66 13.84 3.34
CA ILE A 49 -3.68 14.42 2.46
C ILE A 49 -4.70 15.24 3.28
N LYS A 50 -5.21 14.69 4.39
CA LYS A 50 -6.15 15.41 5.26
C LYS A 50 -5.59 16.73 5.78
N GLU A 51 -4.37 16.71 6.28
CA GLU A 51 -3.69 17.92 6.80
C GLU A 51 -3.49 18.96 5.69
N ALA A 52 -3.13 18.51 4.49
CA ALA A 52 -2.94 19.40 3.36
C ALA A 52 -4.28 20.00 2.88
N VAL A 53 -5.33 19.20 2.79
CA VAL A 53 -6.68 19.65 2.44
C VAL A 53 -7.20 20.68 3.44
N LEU A 54 -7.04 20.44 4.75
CA LEU A 54 -7.51 21.38 5.78
C LEU A 54 -6.77 22.72 5.76
N LYS A 55 -5.57 22.78 5.17
CA LYS A 55 -4.82 24.04 4.99
C LYS A 55 -5.25 24.82 3.74
N LEU A 56 -6.08 24.26 2.87
CA LEU A 56 -6.57 24.98 1.69
C LEU A 56 -7.41 26.17 2.10
N PRO A 57 -7.25 27.35 1.47
CA PRO A 57 -8.09 28.52 1.75
C PRO A 57 -9.59 28.24 1.61
N GLU A 58 -9.96 27.40 0.65
CA GLU A 58 -11.33 27.00 0.37
C GLU A 58 -11.95 26.16 1.50
N MET A 59 -11.16 25.60 2.40
CA MET A 59 -11.61 24.83 3.58
C MET A 59 -11.69 25.67 4.85
N GLN A 60 -11.08 26.85 4.87
CA GLN A 60 -11.08 27.72 6.04
C GLN A 60 -12.50 28.17 6.41
N GLY A 61 -12.81 28.14 7.70
CA GLY A 61 -14.12 28.54 8.21
C GLY A 61 -15.26 27.52 8.01
N ARG A 62 -15.03 26.40 7.32
CA ARG A 62 -16.07 25.36 7.10
C ARG A 62 -16.25 24.40 8.27
N GLY A 63 -15.51 24.52 9.37
CA GLY A 63 -15.65 23.70 10.57
C GLY A 63 -15.16 22.26 10.46
N PHE A 64 -14.43 21.90 9.38
CA PHE A 64 -13.85 20.56 9.22
C PHE A 64 -12.63 20.36 10.12
N THR A 65 -12.49 19.14 10.61
CA THR A 65 -11.37 18.69 11.44
C THR A 65 -10.76 17.40 10.88
N LEU A 66 -9.57 17.03 11.33
CA LEU A 66 -8.96 15.74 10.99
C LEU A 66 -9.90 14.55 11.27
N LYS A 67 -10.70 14.65 12.34
CA LYS A 67 -11.68 13.61 12.73
C LYS A 67 -12.86 13.54 11.76
N SER A 68 -13.46 14.67 11.39
CA SER A 68 -14.58 14.70 10.44
C SER A 68 -14.15 14.28 9.05
N MET A 69 -12.96 14.71 8.59
CA MET A 69 -12.40 14.34 7.30
C MET A 69 -12.06 12.83 7.17
N LYS A 70 -11.99 12.08 8.28
CA LYS A 70 -11.75 10.62 8.23
C LYS A 70 -12.84 9.87 7.47
N LYS A 71 -14.03 10.44 7.34
CA LYS A 71 -15.16 9.83 6.61
C LYS A 71 -14.97 9.87 5.09
N THR A 72 -14.17 10.80 4.59
CA THR A 72 -13.95 11.04 3.16
C THR A 72 -12.51 10.87 2.73
N ILE A 73 -11.54 11.12 3.62
CA ILE A 73 -10.11 10.92 3.36
C ILE A 73 -9.58 9.89 4.35
N SER A 74 -9.31 8.67 3.88
CA SER A 74 -8.90 7.55 4.74
C SER A 74 -8.21 6.45 3.95
N THR A 75 -7.89 5.34 4.61
CA THR A 75 -7.53 4.11 3.90
C THR A 75 -8.77 3.40 3.37
N ILE A 76 -8.59 2.57 2.31
CA ILE A 76 -9.67 1.75 1.73
C ILE A 76 -10.35 0.92 2.83
N HIS A 77 -9.58 0.24 3.67
CA HIS A 77 -10.11 -0.56 4.79
C HIS A 77 -10.92 0.29 5.78
N SER A 78 -10.39 1.46 6.17
CA SER A 78 -11.09 2.35 7.10
C SER A 78 -12.40 2.87 6.53
N TYR A 79 -12.43 3.14 5.22
CA TYR A 79 -13.63 3.58 4.52
C TYR A 79 -14.69 2.48 4.47
N CYS A 80 -14.31 1.26 4.07
CA CYS A 80 -15.19 0.11 4.05
C CYS A 80 -15.79 -0.16 5.44
N LYS A 81 -14.92 -0.25 6.48
CA LYS A 81 -15.36 -0.44 7.86
C LYS A 81 -16.37 0.61 8.33
N GLY A 82 -16.17 1.88 7.96
CA GLY A 82 -17.03 2.99 8.37
C GLY A 82 -18.46 2.93 7.79
N ARG A 83 -18.70 2.04 6.82
CA ARG A 83 -19.99 1.86 6.12
C ARG A 83 -20.68 0.55 6.43
N LEU A 84 -20.03 -0.34 7.16
CA LEU A 84 -20.65 -1.59 7.60
C LEU A 84 -21.73 -1.28 8.68
N LEU A 85 -22.89 -1.91 8.52
CA LEU A 85 -23.99 -1.87 9.49
C LEU A 85 -23.83 -3.01 10.50
N PRO A 86 -24.41 -2.87 11.66
CA PRO A 86 -24.27 -1.77 12.57
C PRO A 86 -23.20 -2.04 13.62
N LYS A 87 -22.46 -1.05 14.00
CA LYS A 87 -22.14 -0.64 15.37
C LYS A 87 -21.83 -1.69 16.45
N GLU A 88 -21.85 -2.96 16.19
CA GLU A 88 -21.20 -3.92 17.02
C GLU A 88 -19.71 -3.62 16.91
N LYS A 89 -19.07 -3.43 18.05
CA LYS A 89 -17.67 -3.03 18.14
C LYS A 89 -16.80 -4.15 17.59
N PHE A 90 -16.58 -4.14 16.26
CA PHE A 90 -15.57 -4.99 15.69
C PHE A 90 -14.21 -4.57 16.22
N ASP A 91 -13.66 -5.33 17.14
CA ASP A 91 -12.25 -5.23 17.45
C ASP A 91 -11.46 -5.78 16.27
N LEU A 92 -10.49 -5.00 15.82
CA LEU A 92 -9.49 -5.49 14.87
C LEU A 92 -8.78 -6.67 15.52
N ASP A 93 -8.95 -7.84 14.92
CA ASP A 93 -8.04 -8.94 15.19
C ASP A 93 -6.71 -8.57 14.49
N ASP A 94 -5.88 -7.90 15.24
CA ASP A 94 -4.53 -7.73 14.83
C ASP A 94 -3.85 -9.12 15.01
N HIS A 95 -3.26 -9.65 13.95
CA HIS A 95 -2.59 -10.95 13.87
C HIS A 95 -1.56 -11.24 14.98
N LYS A 96 -1.41 -10.33 15.94
CA LYS A 96 -0.56 -10.40 17.12
C LYS A 96 -1.26 -11.05 18.31
N ASN A 97 -2.55 -11.38 18.21
CA ASN A 97 -3.26 -11.99 19.33
C ASN A 97 -2.88 -13.48 19.45
N LEU A 98 -1.72 -13.71 20.09
CA LEU A 98 -1.11 -15.00 20.37
C LEU A 98 -2.05 -15.98 21.07
N ILE A 99 -3.02 -15.48 21.85
CA ILE A 99 -3.95 -16.26 22.67
C ILE A 99 -4.83 -17.21 21.85
N ILE A 100 -5.26 -16.81 20.65
CA ILE A 100 -6.04 -17.67 19.75
C ILE A 100 -5.20 -18.85 19.31
N GLN A 101 -3.95 -18.57 19.06
CA GLN A 101 -3.00 -19.51 18.51
C GLN A 101 -2.65 -20.60 19.54
N GLU A 102 -2.45 -20.23 20.79
CA GLU A 102 -2.17 -21.18 21.86
C GLU A 102 -3.39 -22.05 22.20
N LYS A 103 -4.57 -21.45 22.24
CA LYS A 103 -5.81 -22.15 22.62
C LYS A 103 -6.33 -23.10 21.54
N TYR A 104 -6.24 -22.72 20.27
CA TYR A 104 -6.82 -23.46 19.15
C TYR A 104 -5.81 -24.28 18.36
N PHE A 105 -4.57 -23.82 18.24
CA PHE A 105 -3.56 -24.53 17.45
C PHE A 105 -2.67 -25.44 18.28
N LYS A 106 -2.71 -25.39 19.62
CA LYS A 106 -1.83 -26.16 20.53
C LYS A 106 -0.36 -26.15 20.09
N LEU A 107 0.10 -25.03 19.58
CA LEU A 107 1.41 -24.88 18.98
C LEU A 107 2.41 -24.39 20.04
N ASP A 108 3.62 -24.92 20.00
CA ASP A 108 4.72 -24.46 20.84
C ASP A 108 5.09 -23.00 20.47
N PRO A 109 5.05 -22.05 21.44
CA PRO A 109 5.29 -20.65 21.17
C PRO A 109 6.65 -20.32 20.54
N GLN A 110 7.66 -21.13 20.79
CA GLN A 110 9.01 -20.83 20.32
C GLN A 110 9.33 -21.35 18.91
N THR A 111 8.79 -22.50 18.52
CA THR A 111 9.04 -23.08 17.18
C THR A 111 8.04 -22.62 16.12
N ASP A 112 6.95 -21.96 16.50
CA ASP A 112 5.79 -21.78 15.65
C ASP A 112 5.52 -20.34 15.15
N ILE A 113 6.34 -19.35 15.52
CA ILE A 113 6.19 -17.97 15.01
C ILE A 113 6.25 -17.98 13.47
N GLU A 114 7.21 -18.70 12.90
CA GLU A 114 7.36 -18.78 11.45
C GLU A 114 6.20 -19.53 10.78
N ARG A 115 5.73 -20.63 11.39
CA ARG A 115 4.57 -21.39 10.90
C ARG A 115 3.30 -20.54 10.92
N LYS A 116 3.07 -19.83 12.02
CA LYS A 116 1.93 -18.91 12.16
C LYS A 116 1.91 -17.84 11.06
N HIS A 117 3.06 -17.23 10.80
CA HIS A 117 3.19 -16.25 9.72
C HIS A 117 2.86 -16.87 8.35
N LYS A 118 3.28 -18.11 8.09
CA LYS A 118 2.97 -18.80 6.82
C LYS A 118 1.48 -19.07 6.66
N PHE A 119 0.78 -19.47 7.72
CA PHE A 119 -0.66 -19.71 7.70
C PHE A 119 -1.43 -18.41 7.38
N TYR A 120 -1.23 -17.37 8.16
CA TYR A 120 -1.92 -16.09 7.92
C TYR A 120 -1.54 -15.46 6.59
N ARG A 121 -0.29 -15.57 6.20
CA ARG A 121 0.16 -15.12 4.89
C ARG A 121 -0.58 -15.84 3.77
N TYR A 122 -0.70 -17.16 3.85
CA TYR A 122 -1.44 -17.92 2.84
C TYR A 122 -2.89 -17.46 2.71
N ILE A 123 -3.58 -17.30 3.83
CA ILE A 123 -4.98 -16.83 3.83
C ILE A 123 -5.07 -15.42 3.25
N SER A 124 -4.19 -14.52 3.67
CA SER A 124 -4.14 -13.15 3.17
C SER A 124 -3.88 -13.09 1.67
N ASP A 125 -2.93 -13.88 1.19
CA ASP A 125 -2.57 -13.94 -0.23
C ASP A 125 -3.72 -14.54 -1.05
N ALA A 126 -4.34 -15.64 -0.61
CA ALA A 126 -5.50 -16.22 -1.30
C ALA A 126 -6.67 -15.23 -1.41
N ARG A 127 -7.03 -14.60 -0.30
CA ARG A 127 -8.11 -13.60 -0.26
C ARG A 127 -7.75 -12.35 -1.08
N GLY A 128 -6.50 -11.91 -0.99
CA GLY A 128 -6.00 -10.78 -1.80
C GLY A 128 -6.11 -11.02 -3.30
N HIS A 129 -5.94 -12.25 -3.75
CA HIS A 129 -6.15 -12.65 -5.15
C HIS A 129 -7.64 -12.89 -5.49
N GLY A 130 -8.56 -12.71 -4.55
CA GLY A 130 -9.99 -13.01 -4.74
C GLY A 130 -10.25 -14.49 -5.02
N LYS A 131 -9.46 -15.39 -4.45
CA LYS A 131 -9.52 -16.84 -4.69
C LYS A 131 -9.89 -17.60 -3.43
N THR A 132 -10.57 -18.74 -3.63
CA THR A 132 -10.70 -19.72 -2.56
C THR A 132 -9.33 -20.27 -2.17
N LEU A 133 -9.24 -20.89 -0.99
CA LEU A 133 -7.98 -21.49 -0.53
C LEU A 133 -7.51 -22.59 -1.48
N GLU A 134 -8.42 -23.37 -2.07
CA GLU A 134 -8.10 -24.42 -3.03
C GLU A 134 -7.65 -23.89 -4.37
N GLU A 135 -8.29 -22.83 -4.88
CA GLU A 135 -7.90 -22.20 -6.13
C GLU A 135 -6.50 -21.57 -6.02
N TYR A 136 -6.23 -20.89 -4.90
CA TYR A 136 -4.92 -20.30 -4.66
C TYR A 136 -3.83 -21.36 -4.50
N TRP A 137 -4.15 -22.53 -3.86
CA TRP A 137 -3.21 -23.65 -3.74
C TRP A 137 -2.75 -24.21 -5.07
N LYS A 138 -3.55 -24.11 -6.12
CA LYS A 138 -3.19 -24.57 -7.47
C LYS A 138 -2.14 -23.71 -8.13
N ILE A 139 -2.07 -22.43 -7.79
CA ILE A 139 -1.21 -21.45 -8.46
C ILE A 139 -0.03 -20.96 -7.60
N CYS A 140 -0.10 -21.09 -6.28
CA CYS A 140 0.94 -20.60 -5.38
C CYS A 140 2.20 -21.48 -5.41
N ASN A 141 3.32 -20.90 -5.00
CA ASN A 141 4.52 -21.66 -4.68
C ASN A 141 4.33 -22.40 -3.35
N LYS A 142 4.00 -23.69 -3.43
CA LYS A 142 3.69 -24.55 -2.27
C LYS A 142 4.85 -24.67 -1.29
N ASP A 143 6.09 -24.58 -1.77
CA ASP A 143 7.28 -24.65 -0.91
C ASP A 143 7.37 -23.49 0.07
N SER A 144 6.80 -22.34 -0.28
CA SER A 144 6.74 -21.18 0.61
C SER A 144 5.86 -21.40 1.83
N TYR A 145 4.95 -22.38 1.77
CA TYR A 145 3.97 -22.64 2.82
C TYR A 145 4.19 -23.97 3.57
N LYS A 146 5.25 -24.72 3.24
CA LYS A 146 5.59 -25.91 4.02
C LYS A 146 5.75 -25.57 5.51
N PRO A 147 5.28 -26.44 6.46
CA PRO A 147 4.79 -27.80 6.23
C PRO A 147 3.28 -27.92 5.99
N TYR A 148 2.54 -26.84 5.71
CA TYR A 148 1.08 -26.90 5.55
C TYR A 148 0.65 -27.63 4.29
N THR A 149 -0.48 -28.34 4.40
CA THR A 149 -1.29 -28.83 3.26
C THR A 149 -2.53 -27.97 3.13
N VAL A 150 -3.19 -28.00 1.97
CA VAL A 150 -4.42 -27.21 1.77
C VAL A 150 -5.53 -27.64 2.72
N GLU A 151 -5.64 -28.95 3.03
CA GLU A 151 -6.62 -29.49 3.97
C GLU A 151 -6.39 -28.97 5.38
N LEU A 152 -5.13 -28.95 5.84
CA LEU A 152 -4.80 -28.40 7.15
C LEU A 152 -5.11 -26.90 7.22
N ILE A 153 -4.77 -26.15 6.18
CA ILE A 153 -5.07 -24.71 6.10
C ILE A 153 -6.58 -24.47 6.15
N LYS A 154 -7.39 -25.26 5.43
CA LYS A 154 -8.87 -25.16 5.46
C LYS A 154 -9.43 -25.39 6.85
N ASN A 155 -8.99 -26.44 7.52
CA ASN A 155 -9.43 -26.75 8.88
C ASN A 155 -9.07 -25.62 9.86
N LEU A 156 -7.85 -25.11 9.80
CA LEU A 156 -7.40 -24.00 10.62
C LEU A 156 -8.14 -22.70 10.29
N TYR A 157 -8.43 -22.47 9.02
CA TYR A 157 -9.20 -21.29 8.60
C TYR A 157 -10.65 -21.35 9.07
N GLN A 158 -11.27 -22.53 9.08
CA GLN A 158 -12.61 -22.71 9.65
C GLN A 158 -12.61 -22.36 11.14
N ILE A 159 -11.66 -22.90 11.91
CA ILE A 159 -11.51 -22.58 13.34
C ILE A 159 -11.31 -21.07 13.55
N TYR A 160 -10.48 -20.45 12.75
CA TYR A 160 -10.23 -18.98 12.79
C TYR A 160 -11.51 -18.18 12.50
N THR A 161 -12.27 -18.61 11.49
CA THR A 161 -13.53 -17.95 11.10
C THR A 161 -14.59 -18.11 12.19
N ASP A 162 -14.74 -19.30 12.76
CA ASP A 162 -15.68 -19.58 13.85
C ASP A 162 -15.33 -18.77 15.10
N TYR A 163 -14.04 -18.65 15.40
CA TYR A 163 -13.58 -17.82 16.50
C TYR A 163 -13.95 -16.34 16.27
N LYS A 164 -13.72 -15.78 15.10
CA LYS A 164 -14.06 -14.37 14.78
C LYS A 164 -15.57 -14.13 14.92
N LYS A 165 -16.38 -15.06 14.46
CA LYS A 165 -17.85 -14.96 14.48
C LYS A 165 -18.49 -15.27 15.83
N HIS A 166 -17.72 -15.82 16.78
CA HIS A 166 -18.30 -16.11 18.11
C HIS A 166 -18.78 -14.82 18.76
N LYS A 167 -20.02 -14.85 19.31
CA LYS A 167 -20.72 -13.68 19.88
C LYS A 167 -19.92 -12.91 20.94
N ASP A 168 -19.03 -13.61 21.65
CA ASP A 168 -18.20 -12.99 22.69
C ASP A 168 -16.92 -12.36 22.12
N ASN A 169 -16.51 -12.74 20.91
CA ASN A 169 -15.31 -12.23 20.26
C ASN A 169 -15.62 -11.08 19.31
N ASN A 170 -16.64 -11.26 18.45
CA ASN A 170 -17.09 -10.27 17.45
C ASN A 170 -15.95 -9.52 16.75
N LYS A 171 -15.01 -10.26 16.14
CA LYS A 171 -13.79 -9.75 15.54
C LYS A 171 -13.82 -9.78 14.03
N CYS A 172 -13.18 -8.82 13.40
CA CYS A 172 -12.93 -8.82 11.96
C CYS A 172 -11.44 -8.52 11.67
N ASP A 173 -10.93 -9.11 10.62
CA ASP A 173 -9.62 -8.73 10.05
C ASP A 173 -9.78 -7.70 8.92
N TYR A 174 -8.65 -7.26 8.36
CA TYR A 174 -8.66 -6.27 7.28
C TYR A 174 -9.37 -6.76 6.01
N ALA A 175 -9.25 -8.05 5.68
CA ALA A 175 -9.91 -8.61 4.51
C ALA A 175 -11.43 -8.68 4.73
N ASP A 176 -11.89 -9.04 5.95
CA ASP A 176 -13.31 -9.02 6.29
C ASP A 176 -13.93 -7.63 6.06
N MET A 177 -13.23 -6.56 6.41
CA MET A 177 -13.76 -5.19 6.20
C MET A 177 -14.09 -4.90 4.74
N VAL A 178 -13.29 -5.40 3.83
CA VAL A 178 -13.48 -5.17 2.40
C VAL A 178 -14.53 -6.14 1.84
N GLU A 179 -14.48 -7.40 2.24
CA GLU A 179 -15.42 -8.44 1.78
C GLU A 179 -16.84 -8.16 2.29
N ASP A 180 -16.99 -7.77 3.57
CA ASP A 180 -18.29 -7.39 4.13
C ASP A 180 -18.86 -6.15 3.44
N PHE A 181 -18.00 -5.17 3.09
CA PHE A 181 -18.43 -4.01 2.32
C PHE A 181 -18.96 -4.38 0.93
N LEU A 182 -18.46 -5.44 0.32
CA LEU A 182 -18.92 -5.95 -0.96
C LEU A 182 -20.28 -6.65 -0.89
N HIS A 183 -20.76 -6.99 0.32
CA HIS A 183 -22.06 -7.64 0.48
C HIS A 183 -23.18 -6.84 -0.17
N PRO A 184 -24.16 -7.49 -0.84
CA PRO A 184 -25.26 -6.79 -1.54
C PRO A 184 -26.09 -5.87 -0.64
N ASP A 185 -26.24 -6.21 0.65
CA ASP A 185 -27.03 -5.42 1.61
C ASP A 185 -26.34 -4.10 2.00
N VAL A 186 -25.05 -3.96 1.75
CA VAL A 186 -24.32 -2.71 1.99
C VAL A 186 -24.57 -1.77 0.81
N LYS A 187 -25.26 -0.64 1.08
CA LYS A 187 -25.60 0.34 0.05
C LYS A 187 -24.36 0.94 -0.61
N ASP A 188 -24.47 1.17 -1.91
CA ASP A 188 -23.45 1.92 -2.65
C ASP A 188 -23.33 3.34 -2.07
N PRO A 189 -22.11 3.87 -1.88
CA PRO A 189 -21.93 5.20 -1.30
C PRO A 189 -22.51 6.31 -2.19
N ASP A 190 -23.11 7.31 -1.55
CA ASP A 190 -23.55 8.55 -2.21
C ASP A 190 -22.41 9.57 -2.19
N ILE A 191 -21.56 9.52 -3.22
CA ILE A 191 -20.37 10.36 -3.39
C ILE A 191 -20.32 10.93 -4.80
N ASP A 192 -19.80 12.15 -4.93
CA ASP A 192 -19.74 12.87 -6.20
C ASP A 192 -18.40 12.67 -6.92
N ALA A 193 -17.30 12.54 -6.16
CA ALA A 193 -15.96 12.33 -6.69
C ALA A 193 -15.21 11.26 -5.90
N LEU A 194 -14.43 10.42 -6.60
CA LEU A 194 -13.62 9.37 -6.02
C LEU A 194 -12.19 9.44 -6.57
N VAL A 195 -11.22 9.49 -5.68
CA VAL A 195 -9.79 9.48 -5.99
C VAL A 195 -9.12 8.36 -5.20
N ILE A 196 -8.40 7.51 -5.88
CA ILE A 196 -7.60 6.43 -5.28
C ILE A 196 -6.13 6.75 -5.49
N ASP A 197 -5.42 7.02 -4.40
CA ASP A 197 -3.97 7.27 -4.40
C ASP A 197 -3.20 5.95 -4.28
N GLU A 198 -2.09 5.81 -5.01
CA GLU A 198 -1.28 4.60 -5.15
C GLU A 198 -2.13 3.38 -5.56
N CYS A 199 -3.03 3.59 -6.52
CA CYS A 199 -4.03 2.58 -6.92
C CYS A 199 -3.43 1.25 -7.37
N GLN A 200 -2.18 1.22 -7.85
CA GLN A 200 -1.47 0.01 -8.29
C GLN A 200 -1.25 -1.01 -7.15
N ASP A 201 -1.35 -0.57 -5.91
CA ASP A 201 -1.19 -1.44 -4.74
C ASP A 201 -2.50 -2.14 -4.32
N SER A 202 -3.62 -1.84 -5.01
CA SER A 202 -4.92 -2.44 -4.70
C SER A 202 -5.00 -3.89 -5.14
N ASN A 203 -5.34 -4.77 -4.20
CA ASN A 203 -5.62 -6.17 -4.49
C ASN A 203 -7.02 -6.37 -5.09
N VAL A 204 -7.36 -7.61 -5.48
CA VAL A 204 -8.63 -7.91 -6.16
C VAL A 204 -9.86 -7.47 -5.35
N PRO A 205 -10.05 -7.85 -4.07
CA PRO A 205 -11.19 -7.37 -3.28
C PRO A 205 -11.26 -5.84 -3.14
N GLN A 206 -10.12 -5.18 -2.93
CA GLN A 206 -10.06 -3.71 -2.85
C GLN A 206 -10.45 -3.07 -4.18
N THR A 207 -10.02 -3.63 -5.30
CA THR A 207 -10.42 -3.18 -6.64
C THR A 207 -11.93 -3.28 -6.83
N LEU A 208 -12.55 -4.41 -6.45
CA LEU A 208 -14.00 -4.58 -6.49
C LEU A 208 -14.73 -3.59 -5.57
N ALA A 209 -14.19 -3.32 -4.38
CA ALA A 209 -14.73 -2.32 -3.47
C ALA A 209 -14.67 -0.91 -4.06
N ILE A 210 -13.56 -0.54 -4.72
CA ILE A 210 -13.40 0.72 -5.43
C ILE A 210 -14.42 0.84 -6.57
N GLU A 211 -14.62 -0.23 -7.33
CA GLU A 211 -15.63 -0.29 -8.40
C GLU A 211 -17.06 -0.13 -7.85
N LYS A 212 -17.38 -0.77 -6.72
CA LYS A 212 -18.64 -0.55 -6.01
C LYS A 212 -18.81 0.91 -5.58
N MET A 213 -17.76 1.52 -5.02
CA MET A 213 -17.78 2.94 -4.63
C MET A 213 -18.00 3.87 -5.81
N SER A 214 -17.50 3.52 -7.00
CA SER A 214 -17.56 4.38 -8.19
C SER A 214 -18.94 4.45 -8.86
N LYS A 215 -19.90 3.61 -8.47
CA LYS A 215 -21.19 3.50 -9.18
C LYS A 215 -21.99 4.80 -9.20
N ASN A 216 -21.98 5.57 -8.12
CA ASN A 216 -22.74 6.81 -7.98
C ASN A 216 -21.89 8.07 -8.20
N VAL A 217 -20.60 7.91 -8.52
CA VAL A 217 -19.71 9.03 -8.81
C VAL A 217 -20.17 9.77 -10.06
N LYS A 218 -20.12 11.10 -10.05
CA LYS A 218 -20.45 11.91 -11.22
C LYS A 218 -19.53 11.60 -12.39
N GLU A 219 -20.04 11.72 -13.60
CA GLU A 219 -19.25 11.46 -14.80
C GLU A 219 -18.00 12.32 -14.84
N GLY A 220 -16.86 11.66 -15.11
CA GLY A 220 -15.56 12.32 -15.18
C GLY A 220 -14.90 12.59 -13.84
N HIS A 221 -15.46 12.16 -12.71
CA HIS A 221 -14.87 12.39 -11.37
C HIS A 221 -14.41 11.11 -10.64
N TYR A 222 -14.14 10.04 -11.39
CA TYR A 222 -13.49 8.84 -10.88
C TYR A 222 -12.03 8.77 -11.35
N TYR A 223 -11.10 8.92 -10.41
CA TYR A 223 -9.67 9.00 -10.67
C TYR A 223 -8.92 7.86 -9.98
N LEU A 224 -8.06 7.18 -10.74
CA LEU A 224 -7.03 6.27 -10.25
C LEU A 224 -5.68 6.95 -10.45
N VAL A 225 -5.00 7.25 -9.36
CA VAL A 225 -3.69 7.93 -9.37
C VAL A 225 -2.63 6.94 -8.94
N GLY A 226 -1.60 6.75 -9.75
CA GLY A 226 -0.59 5.75 -9.40
C GLY A 226 0.59 5.69 -10.37
N ASP A 227 1.44 4.72 -10.10
CA ASP A 227 2.60 4.38 -10.91
C ASP A 227 2.67 2.87 -11.11
N ALA A 228 2.39 2.41 -12.31
CA ALA A 228 2.40 0.98 -12.62
C ALA A 228 3.75 0.31 -12.36
N ASP A 229 4.87 1.06 -12.50
CA ASP A 229 6.22 0.54 -12.26
C ASP A 229 6.50 0.30 -10.77
N GLN A 230 5.68 0.83 -9.88
CA GLN A 230 5.77 0.64 -8.43
C GLN A 230 4.82 -0.44 -7.91
N THR A 231 4.26 -1.29 -8.75
CA THR A 231 3.43 -2.42 -8.33
C THR A 231 4.29 -3.46 -7.61
N LEU A 232 4.37 -3.36 -6.27
CA LEU A 232 5.22 -4.22 -5.44
C LEU A 232 4.43 -5.34 -4.73
N PHE A 233 3.10 -5.32 -4.81
CA PHE A 233 2.22 -6.18 -4.03
C PHE A 233 1.50 -7.26 -4.86
N GLU A 234 2.06 -7.67 -6.01
CA GLU A 234 1.52 -8.76 -6.82
C GLU A 234 1.37 -10.07 -6.02
N TYR A 235 2.32 -10.34 -5.11
CA TYR A 235 2.25 -11.50 -4.22
C TYR A 235 1.01 -11.48 -3.31
N SER A 236 0.41 -10.34 -3.07
CA SER A 236 -0.82 -10.15 -2.28
C SER A 236 -2.05 -9.84 -3.14
N GLY A 237 -1.95 -9.99 -4.46
CA GLY A 237 -3.09 -9.91 -5.40
C GLY A 237 -3.29 -8.57 -6.08
N SER A 238 -2.32 -7.66 -6.08
CA SER A 238 -2.36 -6.52 -6.99
C SER A 238 -2.06 -6.96 -8.44
N ASP A 239 -2.63 -6.24 -9.42
CA ASP A 239 -2.62 -6.61 -10.83
C ASP A 239 -1.74 -5.63 -11.64
N ALA A 240 -0.43 -5.95 -11.77
CA ALA A 240 0.50 -5.14 -12.54
C ALA A 240 0.08 -4.99 -14.00
N ASP A 241 -0.39 -6.06 -14.63
CA ASP A 241 -0.84 -6.04 -16.03
C ASP A 241 -1.96 -5.03 -16.27
N LYS A 242 -2.93 -4.98 -15.36
CA LYS A 242 -4.04 -4.01 -15.40
C LYS A 242 -3.50 -2.57 -15.37
N TYR A 243 -2.60 -2.28 -14.44
CA TYR A 243 -2.10 -0.92 -14.26
C TYR A 243 -1.14 -0.51 -15.39
N HIS A 244 -0.33 -1.43 -15.93
CA HIS A 244 0.48 -1.14 -17.12
C HIS A 244 -0.39 -0.88 -18.35
N LYS A 245 -1.49 -1.61 -18.55
CA LYS A 245 -2.47 -1.33 -19.63
C LYS A 245 -3.11 0.05 -19.48
N LEU A 246 -3.44 0.46 -18.25
CA LEU A 246 -3.94 1.80 -17.98
C LEU A 246 -2.87 2.87 -18.22
N ALA A 247 -1.62 2.59 -17.85
CA ALA A 247 -0.48 3.49 -18.03
C ALA A 247 -0.05 3.67 -19.50
N ALA A 248 -0.33 2.68 -20.36
CA ALA A 248 -0.07 2.79 -21.80
C ALA A 248 -0.96 3.85 -22.48
N ASN A 249 -2.17 4.12 -21.93
CA ASN A 249 -3.10 5.15 -22.42
C ASN A 249 -3.70 5.92 -21.24
N PRO A 250 -2.91 6.71 -20.50
CA PRO A 250 -3.39 7.43 -19.33
C PRO A 250 -4.31 8.57 -19.74
N TYR A 251 -5.21 8.97 -18.83
CA TYR A 251 -6.00 10.18 -18.99
C TYR A 251 -5.10 11.43 -18.90
N ASP A 252 -4.14 11.40 -17.97
CA ASP A 252 -3.13 12.43 -17.82
C ASP A 252 -1.81 11.82 -17.31
N GLU A 253 -0.70 12.46 -17.60
CA GLU A 253 0.63 11.98 -17.25
C GLU A 253 1.46 13.07 -16.57
N LEU A 254 1.89 12.81 -15.34
CA LEU A 254 2.77 13.69 -14.58
C LEU A 254 4.22 13.38 -14.93
N LYS A 255 4.85 14.22 -15.74
CA LYS A 255 6.17 13.96 -16.34
C LYS A 255 7.34 14.53 -15.54
N GLU A 256 7.10 15.65 -14.85
CA GLU A 256 8.15 16.43 -14.21
C GLU A 256 8.43 15.93 -12.78
N GLY A 257 9.61 15.36 -12.58
CA GLY A 257 10.10 14.99 -11.25
C GLY A 257 10.39 16.21 -10.40
N LYS A 258 10.05 16.12 -9.11
CA LYS A 258 10.28 17.18 -8.11
C LYS A 258 11.17 16.71 -6.95
N ARG A 259 11.57 15.44 -6.98
CA ARG A 259 12.31 14.80 -5.88
C ARG A 259 13.66 14.26 -6.31
N CYS A 260 13.72 13.57 -7.44
CA CYS A 260 14.93 12.86 -7.85
C CYS A 260 15.84 13.77 -8.68
N SER A 261 17.11 13.84 -8.31
CA SER A 261 18.15 14.48 -9.11
C SER A 261 18.34 13.77 -10.45
N GLU A 262 19.01 14.42 -11.38
CA GLU A 262 19.31 13.85 -12.70
C GLU A 262 20.07 12.52 -12.61
N ALA A 263 21.08 12.43 -11.73
CA ALA A 263 21.86 11.21 -11.54
C ALA A 263 21.00 10.04 -11.05
N ILE A 264 20.13 10.27 -10.06
CA ILE A 264 19.20 9.27 -9.53
C ILE A 264 18.17 8.88 -10.60
N ASN A 265 17.58 9.85 -11.28
CA ASN A 265 16.61 9.59 -12.35
C ASN A 265 17.21 8.73 -13.46
N LYS A 266 18.40 9.07 -13.96
CA LYS A 266 19.11 8.29 -14.98
C LYS A 266 19.40 6.85 -14.53
N HIS A 267 19.75 6.66 -13.25
CA HIS A 267 19.98 5.35 -12.69
C HIS A 267 18.69 4.52 -12.61
N CYS A 268 17.61 5.11 -12.09
CA CYS A 268 16.31 4.45 -11.97
C CYS A 268 15.73 4.10 -13.35
N ARG A 269 15.87 4.97 -14.33
CA ARG A 269 15.40 4.71 -15.71
C ARG A 269 16.02 3.43 -16.29
N LYS A 270 17.30 3.19 -16.08
CA LYS A 270 17.94 1.94 -16.54
C LYS A 270 17.30 0.67 -15.98
N ALA A 271 16.73 0.75 -14.78
CA ALA A 271 16.03 -0.38 -14.17
C ALA A 271 14.60 -0.51 -14.67
N ILE A 272 13.96 0.60 -15.05
CA ILE A 272 12.54 0.66 -15.45
C ILE A 272 12.36 0.41 -16.95
N GLU A 273 13.28 0.88 -17.79
CA GLU A 273 13.19 0.75 -19.27
C GLU A 273 12.86 -0.67 -19.75
N PRO A 274 13.48 -1.76 -19.24
CA PRO A 274 13.10 -3.13 -19.62
C PRO A 274 11.65 -3.50 -19.27
N ILE A 275 11.09 -2.91 -18.21
CA ILE A 275 9.68 -3.10 -17.83
C ILE A 275 8.78 -2.38 -18.84
N TRP A 276 9.13 -1.16 -19.20
CA TRP A 276 8.41 -0.41 -20.23
C TRP A 276 8.41 -1.10 -21.59
N ASP A 277 9.56 -1.68 -21.99
CA ASP A 277 9.68 -2.47 -23.22
C ASP A 277 8.75 -3.69 -23.18
N HIS A 278 8.71 -4.39 -22.05
CA HIS A 278 7.86 -5.57 -21.88
C HIS A 278 6.36 -5.24 -21.99
N TYR A 279 5.92 -4.15 -21.36
CA TYR A 279 4.50 -3.76 -21.31
C TYR A 279 4.08 -2.77 -22.42
N GLY A 280 5.01 -2.27 -23.22
CA GLY A 280 4.72 -1.19 -24.19
C GLY A 280 4.23 0.10 -23.52
N SER A 281 4.63 0.35 -22.27
CA SER A 281 4.12 1.44 -21.42
C SER A 281 5.18 2.53 -21.17
N HIS A 282 5.92 2.91 -22.22
CA HIS A 282 6.93 3.95 -22.12
C HIS A 282 6.34 5.28 -21.65
N ARG A 283 7.01 5.89 -20.68
CA ARG A 283 6.61 7.14 -20.07
C ARG A 283 7.73 8.17 -20.05
N VAL A 284 7.34 9.43 -20.04
CA VAL A 284 8.30 10.52 -19.86
C VAL A 284 8.48 10.77 -18.36
N TRP A 285 9.69 10.61 -17.88
CA TRP A 285 10.07 10.94 -16.51
C TRP A 285 11.32 11.82 -16.52
N THR A 286 11.13 13.13 -16.33
CA THR A 286 12.22 14.07 -16.25
C THR A 286 12.71 14.25 -14.81
N PRO A 287 14.00 14.50 -14.58
CA PRO A 287 14.52 14.78 -13.25
C PRO A 287 13.96 16.09 -12.70
N ALA A 288 14.08 16.28 -11.38
CA ALA A 288 13.80 17.57 -10.76
C ALA A 288 14.70 18.66 -11.35
N LYS A 289 14.11 19.82 -11.66
CA LYS A 289 14.89 20.98 -12.08
C LYS A 289 15.88 21.35 -10.97
N TYR A 290 17.12 21.59 -11.35
CA TYR A 290 18.14 22.01 -10.41
C TYR A 290 17.70 23.30 -9.70
N SER A 291 17.72 23.26 -8.38
CA SER A 291 17.59 24.45 -7.53
C SER A 291 18.68 24.36 -6.46
N GLU A 292 18.99 25.45 -5.79
CA GLU A 292 19.96 25.49 -4.68
C GLU A 292 19.59 24.51 -3.54
N ARG A 293 18.31 24.10 -3.46
CA ARG A 293 17.80 23.08 -2.52
C ARG A 293 17.98 21.64 -3.00
N HIS A 294 18.33 21.42 -4.27
CA HIS A 294 18.48 20.10 -4.88
C HIS A 294 19.89 20.02 -5.46
N ASN A 295 20.81 19.40 -4.73
CA ASN A 295 22.13 19.08 -5.25
C ASN A 295 22.00 18.22 -6.50
N LYS A 296 22.98 18.32 -7.43
CA LYS A 296 23.03 17.49 -8.66
C LYS A 296 22.88 15.99 -8.35
N GLY A 297 23.17 15.62 -7.11
CA GLY A 297 23.15 14.25 -6.63
C GLY A 297 24.24 13.41 -7.32
N SER A 298 24.61 12.34 -6.71
CA SER A 298 25.46 11.32 -7.31
C SER A 298 24.91 9.94 -6.95
N VAL A 299 25.09 8.96 -7.82
CA VAL A 299 24.91 7.56 -7.49
C VAL A 299 26.30 7.06 -7.16
N GLY A 300 26.55 6.75 -5.90
CA GLY A 300 27.81 6.14 -5.47
C GLY A 300 27.93 4.70 -5.96
N GLU A 301 28.96 4.03 -5.50
CA GLU A 301 29.12 2.61 -5.76
C GLU A 301 27.97 1.81 -5.16
N ILE A 302 27.29 1.01 -6.00
CA ILE A 302 26.24 0.11 -5.53
C ILE A 302 26.91 -1.14 -4.98
N ILE A 303 26.98 -1.27 -3.67
CA ILE A 303 27.47 -2.47 -3.03
C ILE A 303 26.40 -3.55 -3.20
N LYS A 304 26.64 -4.45 -4.14
CA LYS A 304 25.79 -5.63 -4.35
C LYS A 304 26.14 -6.66 -3.29
N GLY A 305 25.35 -6.75 -2.25
CA GLY A 305 25.38 -7.90 -1.32
C GLY A 305 24.61 -9.07 -1.92
N ASN A 306 25.17 -10.27 -1.85
CA ASN A 306 24.46 -11.50 -2.18
C ASN A 306 23.40 -11.75 -1.10
N GLY A 307 22.27 -11.12 -1.23
CA GLY A 307 21.22 -11.68 -0.56
C GLY A 307 20.46 -11.19 0.58
N TYR A 308 19.61 -11.99 0.87
CA TYR A 308 18.47 -11.99 1.74
C TYR A 308 18.79 -12.05 3.25
N TYR A 309 20.09 -12.07 3.68
CA TYR A 309 20.46 -12.23 5.09
C TYR A 309 21.56 -11.25 5.51
N LEU A 310 21.27 -10.46 6.55
CA LEU A 310 22.25 -9.62 7.25
C LEU A 310 23.55 -10.34 7.65
N PRO A 311 23.53 -11.62 8.05
CA PRO A 311 24.77 -12.36 8.31
C PRO A 311 25.77 -12.34 7.14
N ASN A 312 25.29 -12.29 5.92
CA ASN A 312 26.16 -12.24 4.74
C ASN A 312 26.77 -10.84 4.53
N LEU A 313 26.10 -9.78 4.98
CA LEU A 313 26.61 -8.42 4.93
C LEU A 313 27.71 -8.22 6.01
N GLU A 314 27.49 -8.74 7.21
CA GLU A 314 28.51 -8.74 8.28
C GLU A 314 29.76 -9.55 7.86
N GLN A 315 29.54 -10.72 7.25
CA GLN A 315 30.66 -11.58 6.77
C GLN A 315 31.40 -11.00 5.58
N SER A 316 30.76 -10.15 4.77
CA SER A 316 31.39 -9.51 3.61
C SER A 316 32.23 -8.27 3.94
N GLY A 317 32.20 -7.80 5.19
CA GLY A 317 32.88 -6.56 5.61
C GLY A 317 32.22 -5.27 5.09
N ASN A 318 31.14 -5.37 4.31
CA ASN A 318 30.48 -4.21 3.70
C ASN A 318 29.80 -3.30 4.73
N LEU A 319 29.35 -3.86 5.84
CA LEU A 319 28.78 -3.09 6.95
C LEU A 319 29.83 -2.27 7.68
N ASP A 320 31.05 -2.79 7.84
CA ASP A 320 32.16 -2.07 8.47
C ASP A 320 32.59 -0.89 7.60
N ILE A 321 32.66 -1.06 6.27
CA ILE A 321 32.92 0.03 5.31
C ILE A 321 31.85 1.11 5.42
N LEU A 322 30.59 0.71 5.55
CA LEU A 322 29.47 1.63 5.68
C LEU A 322 29.51 2.37 7.02
N LEU A 323 29.81 1.69 8.12
CA LEU A 323 30.00 2.29 9.44
C LEU A 323 31.14 3.31 9.45
N ASP A 324 32.26 2.98 8.81
CA ASP A 324 33.41 3.87 8.72
C ASP A 324 33.05 5.14 7.94
N LYS A 325 32.33 5.02 6.83
CA LYS A 325 31.79 6.18 6.09
C LYS A 325 30.85 7.03 6.96
N ILE A 326 29.94 6.40 7.71
CA ILE A 326 28.98 7.12 8.59
C ILE A 326 29.73 7.87 9.70
N LYS A 327 30.72 7.25 10.34
CA LYS A 327 31.48 7.84 11.43
C LYS A 327 32.36 9.02 10.98
N ASN A 328 32.80 9.02 9.72
CA ASN A 328 33.73 9.98 9.18
C ASN A 328 33.08 11.09 8.34
N THR A 329 31.77 11.25 8.37
CA THR A 329 31.06 12.28 7.62
C THR A 329 29.99 12.96 8.47
N THR A 330 29.66 14.21 8.11
CA THR A 330 28.53 14.98 8.64
C THR A 330 27.24 14.80 7.82
N GLU A 331 27.25 13.91 6.82
CA GLU A 331 26.13 13.69 5.95
C GLU A 331 25.01 12.91 6.65
N THR A 332 23.77 13.14 6.21
CA THR A 332 22.61 12.39 6.67
C THR A 332 22.43 11.13 5.82
N PHE A 333 22.33 9.98 6.46
CA PHE A 333 22.11 8.69 5.79
C PHE A 333 20.64 8.27 5.91
N LEU A 334 20.09 7.79 4.79
CA LEU A 334 18.78 7.16 4.75
C LEU A 334 18.96 5.68 4.41
N PHE A 335 18.55 4.81 5.34
CA PHE A 335 18.51 3.37 5.10
C PHE A 335 17.12 2.94 4.69
N THR A 336 17.03 2.21 3.59
CA THR A 336 15.77 1.62 3.12
C THR A 336 15.84 0.11 3.21
N TYR A 337 14.80 -0.50 3.80
CA TYR A 337 14.73 -1.95 4.00
C TYR A 337 13.48 -2.52 3.38
N ARG A 338 13.56 -3.76 2.96
CA ARG A 338 12.42 -4.54 2.57
C ARG A 338 12.06 -5.52 3.68
N GLY A 339 11.10 -5.12 4.53
CA GLY A 339 10.52 -5.98 5.56
C GLY A 339 11.05 -5.74 6.98
N THR A 340 10.15 -5.88 7.94
CA THR A 340 10.37 -5.62 9.38
C THR A 340 11.52 -6.42 10.02
N PRO A 341 11.76 -7.71 9.69
CA PRO A 341 12.89 -8.44 10.28
C PRO A 341 14.27 -7.85 9.93
N SER A 342 14.40 -7.33 8.71
CA SER A 342 15.64 -6.68 8.27
C SER A 342 15.85 -5.34 8.97
N ASP A 343 14.78 -4.58 9.21
CA ASP A 343 14.82 -3.32 9.95
C ASP A 343 15.32 -3.52 11.39
N ILE A 344 14.73 -4.47 12.10
CA ILE A 344 15.12 -4.77 13.48
C ILE A 344 16.61 -5.17 13.57
N ARG A 345 17.10 -5.98 12.65
CA ARG A 345 18.51 -6.42 12.64
C ARG A 345 19.46 -5.28 12.33
N CYS A 346 19.17 -4.46 11.32
CA CYS A 346 19.97 -3.27 11.01
C CYS A 346 19.99 -2.28 12.17
N ARG A 347 18.83 -2.01 12.78
CA ARG A 347 18.74 -1.15 13.96
C ARG A 347 19.59 -1.68 15.12
N ASN A 348 19.50 -2.97 15.42
CA ASN A 348 20.29 -3.59 16.50
C ASN A 348 21.78 -3.55 16.19
N PHE A 349 22.16 -3.75 14.92
CA PHE A 349 23.56 -3.62 14.50
C PHE A 349 24.08 -2.21 14.74
N PHE A 350 23.38 -1.17 14.31
CA PHE A 350 23.81 0.21 14.53
C PHE A 350 23.79 0.63 16.00
N ILE A 351 22.86 0.13 16.81
CA ILE A 351 22.89 0.35 18.28
C ILE A 351 24.13 -0.28 18.91
N LYS A 352 24.54 -1.46 18.43
CA LYS A 352 25.70 -2.18 18.98
C LYS A 352 27.03 -1.54 18.62
N HIS A 353 27.14 -0.92 17.44
CA HIS A 353 28.41 -0.42 16.90
C HIS A 353 28.52 1.11 16.90
N GLY A 354 27.56 1.85 17.42
CA GLY A 354 27.57 3.30 17.66
C GLY A 354 26.99 4.13 16.57
#